data_114e70343fafa5daef416e94a36236b3
#
_entry.id   114e70343fafa5daef416e94a36236b3
#
_cell.length_a   1.000
_cell.length_b   1.000
_cell.length_c   1.000
_cell.angle_alpha   90.00
_cell.angle_beta   90.00
_cell.angle_gamma   90.00
#
_symmetry.space_group_name_H-M   'P 1'
#
loop_
_entity.id
_entity.type
_entity.pdbx_description
1 polymer ?
#
loop_
_entity_poly.entity_id
_entity_poly.type
_entity_poly.pdbx_seq_one_letter_code
_entity_poly.pdbx_strand_id
1 'polypeptide(L)'
;MKNLLLMTLLVLSSFSISAKQILLGPNSNSQEEIQEALIDLEPGDVLTLEPGEYFFEDGISLDVDDVIFEGSGIDDTILHFGDQVSGAQGLLVTSDGVTLRDFAVLDAKGDAIKVIGADGISMIRLRTEWTGGPKETNGAYGFYPVESKDVLIDGCVAIGASDAGIYVGQSQNIIVKNSIAQYNVAGIEIENSYYADVFDNLASHNTGGILVFDLPDLPQQGGHHVRVFRNKAINNDTDNFAPEGNIVGEVPRGTGIIIQANSDVEVFDNDIYGNGTVNLSIVTYGYETDDENYNPHPKSIQIHNNRFGDGGFDPDVGTGELAAILFELSGGDMPDIFWDGILPMNQILFGQPDDEKLVISNNGDATFLTLNPIKYLLPFFDPVERDIKEYEGQVRPLPEVILN
;
A
#
# COMPACT_ATOMS: atom_id res chain seq x y z
N MET A 1 8.61 77.67 2.81
CA MET A 1 8.73 76.48 1.93
C MET A 1 8.10 75.34 2.69
N LYS A 2 6.87 74.95 2.34
CA LYS A 2 6.13 73.86 2.99
C LYS A 2 6.27 72.65 2.09
N ASN A 3 6.95 71.59 2.61
CA ASN A 3 7.02 70.29 1.93
C ASN A 3 5.72 69.56 2.13
N LEU A 4 4.96 69.35 1.06
CA LEU A 4 3.76 68.53 1.00
C LEU A 4 4.19 67.10 0.72
N LEU A 5 4.10 66.21 1.75
CA LEU A 5 4.34 64.79 1.61
C LEU A 5 3.09 64.15 1.05
N LEU A 6 3.15 63.71 -0.20
CA LEU A 6 2.05 62.96 -0.87
C LEU A 6 2.18 61.48 -0.44
N MET A 7 1.31 61.03 0.44
CA MET A 7 1.21 59.66 0.89
C MET A 7 0.27 58.91 -0.10
N THR A 8 0.87 58.12 -1.00
CA THR A 8 0.12 57.28 -1.93
C THR A 8 -0.38 56.04 -1.16
N LEU A 9 -1.67 56.01 -0.93
CA LEU A 9 -2.35 54.83 -0.29
C LEU A 9 -2.48 53.74 -1.37
N LEU A 10 -1.69 52.69 -1.30
CA LEU A 10 -1.85 51.47 -2.10
C LEU A 10 -3.03 50.68 -1.54
N VAL A 11 -4.19 50.75 -2.17
CA VAL A 11 -5.31 49.87 -1.87
C VAL A 11 -5.05 48.53 -2.54
N LEU A 12 -4.53 47.59 -1.74
CA LEU A 12 -4.52 46.16 -2.11
C LEU A 12 -5.98 45.69 -2.06
N SER A 13 -6.66 45.66 -3.19
CA SER A 13 -7.89 44.94 -3.36
C SER A 13 -7.56 43.42 -3.32
N SER A 14 -7.77 42.78 -2.19
CA SER A 14 -7.87 41.33 -2.12
C SER A 14 -9.09 40.90 -2.92
N PHE A 15 -8.88 40.39 -4.13
CA PHE A 15 -9.90 39.63 -4.83
C PHE A 15 -10.07 38.34 -4.03
N SER A 16 -11.16 38.23 -3.27
CA SER A 16 -11.61 36.94 -2.79
C SER A 16 -12.17 36.21 -4.01
N ILE A 17 -11.39 35.29 -4.58
CA ILE A 17 -11.91 34.31 -5.54
C ILE A 17 -12.88 33.46 -4.71
N SER A 18 -14.15 33.51 -5.03
CA SER A 18 -15.16 32.64 -4.41
C SER A 18 -15.05 31.27 -5.07
N ALA A 19 -14.78 30.24 -4.28
CA ALA A 19 -14.78 28.86 -4.73
C ALA A 19 -16.07 28.56 -5.53
N LYS A 20 -15.93 28.05 -6.74
CA LYS A 20 -17.02 27.68 -7.63
C LYS A 20 -17.47 26.26 -7.32
N GLN A 21 -18.77 26.06 -7.38
CA GLN A 21 -19.38 24.72 -7.30
C GLN A 21 -19.89 24.36 -8.70
N ILE A 22 -19.34 23.31 -9.28
CA ILE A 22 -19.74 22.77 -10.58
C ILE A 22 -20.48 21.46 -10.32
N LEU A 23 -21.69 21.35 -10.84
CA LEU A 23 -22.51 20.16 -10.71
C LEU A 23 -22.78 19.58 -12.11
N LEU A 24 -22.42 18.32 -12.32
CA LEU A 24 -22.64 17.59 -13.58
C LEU A 24 -23.45 16.32 -13.33
N GLY A 25 -24.44 16.08 -14.19
CA GLY A 25 -25.23 14.86 -14.20
C GLY A 25 -24.85 13.92 -15.36
N PRO A 26 -25.21 12.62 -15.29
CA PRO A 26 -24.88 11.68 -16.35
C PRO A 26 -25.65 11.96 -17.63
N ASN A 27 -24.94 11.98 -18.76
CA ASN A 27 -25.50 12.16 -20.10
C ASN A 27 -24.57 11.52 -21.16
N SER A 28 -24.93 11.59 -22.45
CA SER A 28 -24.14 10.99 -23.53
C SER A 28 -22.79 11.67 -23.78
N ASN A 29 -22.55 12.85 -23.24
CA ASN A 29 -21.32 13.62 -23.39
C ASN A 29 -20.57 13.76 -22.05
N SER A 30 -20.91 12.95 -21.04
CA SER A 30 -20.35 13.08 -19.70
C SER A 30 -18.83 13.06 -19.66
N GLN A 31 -18.17 12.24 -20.48
CA GLN A 31 -16.71 12.18 -20.55
C GLN A 31 -16.10 13.54 -20.94
N GLU A 32 -16.59 14.15 -22.03
CA GLU A 32 -16.09 15.45 -22.50
C GLU A 32 -16.39 16.56 -21.48
N GLU A 33 -17.61 16.61 -20.97
CA GLU A 33 -18.04 17.63 -19.99
C GLU A 33 -17.26 17.53 -18.67
N ILE A 34 -16.99 16.31 -18.18
CA ILE A 34 -16.20 16.10 -16.97
C ILE A 34 -14.74 16.51 -17.21
N GLN A 35 -14.13 16.07 -18.33
CA GLN A 35 -12.75 16.44 -18.64
C GLN A 35 -12.57 17.94 -18.86
N GLU A 36 -13.51 18.61 -19.55
CA GLU A 36 -13.51 20.08 -19.68
C GLU A 36 -13.63 20.76 -18.32
N ALA A 37 -14.55 20.28 -17.46
CA ALA A 37 -14.70 20.82 -16.12
C ALA A 37 -13.44 20.65 -15.27
N LEU A 38 -12.77 19.48 -15.32
CA LEU A 38 -11.52 19.22 -14.59
C LEU A 38 -10.38 20.14 -15.05
N ILE A 39 -10.35 20.53 -16.34
CA ILE A 39 -9.35 21.46 -16.89
C ILE A 39 -9.66 22.91 -16.47
N ASP A 40 -10.93 23.27 -16.38
CA ASP A 40 -11.40 24.64 -16.11
C ASP A 40 -11.56 24.96 -14.61
N LEU A 41 -11.20 24.02 -13.71
CA LEU A 41 -11.15 24.26 -12.26
C LEU A 41 -10.12 25.34 -11.92
N GLU A 42 -10.38 26.08 -10.85
CA GLU A 42 -9.44 26.98 -10.20
C GLU A 42 -9.25 26.53 -8.74
N PRO A 43 -8.10 26.82 -8.10
CA PRO A 43 -7.87 26.46 -6.70
C PRO A 43 -9.03 26.89 -5.78
N GLY A 44 -9.52 25.93 -5.01
CA GLY A 44 -10.67 26.06 -4.12
C GLY A 44 -12.01 25.60 -4.72
N ASP A 45 -12.05 25.28 -6.01
CA ASP A 45 -13.28 24.82 -6.67
C ASP A 45 -13.65 23.38 -6.28
N VAL A 46 -14.94 23.09 -6.45
CA VAL A 46 -15.51 21.75 -6.21
C VAL A 46 -16.26 21.30 -7.46
N LEU A 47 -15.85 20.19 -8.04
CA LEU A 47 -16.61 19.47 -9.06
C LEU A 47 -17.37 18.32 -8.40
N THR A 48 -18.69 18.38 -8.45
CA THR A 48 -19.58 17.35 -7.93
C THR A 48 -20.29 16.61 -9.07
N LEU A 49 -20.23 15.28 -9.06
CA LEU A 49 -21.03 14.45 -9.94
C LEU A 49 -22.32 14.02 -9.24
N GLU A 50 -23.46 14.26 -9.89
CA GLU A 50 -24.76 13.75 -9.42
C GLU A 50 -24.79 12.21 -9.42
N PRO A 51 -25.72 11.58 -8.69
CA PRO A 51 -25.91 10.14 -8.76
C PRO A 51 -26.15 9.66 -10.18
N GLY A 52 -25.46 8.58 -10.59
CA GLY A 52 -25.64 7.94 -11.88
C GLY A 52 -24.41 7.22 -12.39
N GLU A 53 -24.52 6.66 -13.58
CA GLU A 53 -23.47 5.91 -14.25
C GLU A 53 -22.87 6.78 -15.37
N TYR A 54 -21.54 6.89 -15.39
CA TYR A 54 -20.77 7.68 -16.33
C TYR A 54 -19.84 6.75 -17.11
N PHE A 55 -19.89 6.77 -18.43
CA PHE A 55 -19.13 5.85 -19.28
C PHE A 55 -18.00 6.57 -20.00
N PHE A 56 -16.82 5.96 -19.97
CA PHE A 56 -15.58 6.54 -20.49
C PHE A 56 -14.91 5.60 -21.50
N GLU A 57 -14.56 6.16 -22.67
CA GLU A 57 -13.73 5.49 -23.67
C GLU A 57 -12.25 5.88 -23.54
N ASP A 58 -11.95 6.96 -22.82
CA ASP A 58 -10.59 7.45 -22.53
C ASP A 58 -10.41 7.67 -21.03
N GLY A 59 -9.17 7.67 -20.55
CA GLY A 59 -8.84 8.12 -19.21
C GLY A 59 -9.10 9.61 -19.04
N ILE A 60 -9.43 10.03 -17.82
CA ILE A 60 -9.56 11.45 -17.44
C ILE A 60 -8.39 11.90 -16.58
N SER A 61 -8.07 13.20 -16.60
CA SER A 61 -6.96 13.77 -15.85
C SER A 61 -7.34 15.05 -15.10
N LEU A 62 -6.76 15.20 -13.91
CA LEU A 62 -6.88 16.38 -13.06
C LEU A 62 -5.46 16.92 -12.76
N ASP A 63 -5.21 18.16 -13.18
CA ASP A 63 -3.93 18.86 -13.05
C ASP A 63 -4.15 20.29 -12.52
N VAL A 64 -4.99 20.42 -11.50
CA VAL A 64 -5.29 21.70 -10.83
C VAL A 64 -5.18 21.50 -9.33
N ASP A 65 -4.37 22.36 -8.67
CA ASP A 65 -4.13 22.30 -7.25
C ASP A 65 -5.34 22.73 -6.41
N ASP A 66 -5.38 22.24 -5.15
CA ASP A 66 -6.33 22.68 -4.11
C ASP A 66 -7.82 22.55 -4.51
N VAL A 67 -8.19 21.49 -5.20
CA VAL A 67 -9.57 21.26 -5.65
C VAL A 67 -10.19 19.99 -5.06
N ILE A 68 -11.50 19.92 -5.12
CA ILE A 68 -12.28 18.74 -4.71
C ILE A 68 -12.99 18.16 -5.94
N PHE A 69 -12.78 16.89 -6.20
CA PHE A 69 -13.57 16.11 -7.14
C PHE A 69 -14.36 15.05 -6.36
N GLU A 70 -15.68 15.14 -6.39
CA GLU A 70 -16.55 14.31 -5.58
C GLU A 70 -17.76 13.76 -6.35
N GLY A 71 -18.24 12.62 -5.88
CA GLY A 71 -19.53 12.06 -6.25
C GLY A 71 -20.54 12.15 -5.12
N SER A 72 -21.57 11.35 -5.20
CA SER A 72 -22.68 11.27 -4.22
C SER A 72 -22.61 10.02 -3.34
N GLY A 73 -21.64 9.14 -3.58
CA GLY A 73 -21.41 7.88 -2.87
C GLY A 73 -20.83 6.82 -3.78
N ILE A 74 -20.13 5.83 -3.20
CA ILE A 74 -19.47 4.75 -3.98
C ILE A 74 -20.45 3.80 -4.70
N ASP A 75 -21.71 3.81 -4.30
CA ASP A 75 -22.77 3.03 -4.93
C ASP A 75 -23.74 3.90 -5.74
N ASP A 76 -23.61 5.23 -5.65
CA ASP A 76 -24.49 6.19 -6.29
C ASP A 76 -23.84 6.86 -7.50
N THR A 77 -22.54 7.17 -7.47
CA THR A 77 -21.80 7.79 -8.58
C THR A 77 -20.73 6.82 -9.07
N ILE A 78 -20.92 6.30 -10.30
CA ILE A 78 -20.10 5.21 -10.83
C ILE A 78 -19.49 5.62 -12.18
N LEU A 79 -18.15 5.62 -12.23
CA LEU A 79 -17.37 5.90 -13.41
C LEU A 79 -16.90 4.57 -14.04
N HIS A 80 -17.48 4.21 -15.18
CA HIS A 80 -17.20 2.98 -15.93
C HIS A 80 -16.14 3.20 -16.99
N PHE A 81 -15.03 2.49 -16.90
CA PHE A 81 -13.94 2.49 -17.87
C PHE A 81 -13.82 1.17 -18.65
N GLY A 82 -14.84 0.30 -18.59
CA GLY A 82 -14.83 -1.00 -19.26
C GLY A 82 -14.63 -0.92 -20.79
N ASP A 83 -15.11 0.15 -21.39
CA ASP A 83 -14.99 0.43 -22.84
C ASP A 83 -13.77 1.30 -23.17
N GLN A 84 -12.89 1.56 -22.23
CA GLN A 84 -11.68 2.38 -22.40
C GLN A 84 -10.80 1.85 -23.53
N VAL A 85 -10.48 2.69 -24.51
CA VAL A 85 -9.65 2.37 -25.69
C VAL A 85 -8.31 3.09 -25.67
N SER A 86 -8.18 4.16 -24.87
CA SER A 86 -6.94 4.91 -24.70
C SER A 86 -6.72 5.35 -23.25
N GLY A 87 -5.50 5.81 -22.94
CA GLY A 87 -5.08 6.10 -21.58
C GLY A 87 -4.61 4.84 -20.83
N ALA A 88 -3.67 5.01 -19.91
CA ALA A 88 -3.15 3.94 -19.08
C ALA A 88 -3.80 3.89 -17.69
N GLN A 89 -4.67 4.85 -17.37
CA GLN A 89 -5.39 4.97 -16.10
C GLN A 89 -6.86 5.33 -16.35
N GLY A 90 -7.73 5.04 -15.38
CA GLY A 90 -9.08 5.59 -15.35
C GLY A 90 -9.02 7.09 -15.02
N LEU A 91 -8.53 7.43 -13.83
CA LEU A 91 -8.30 8.81 -13.39
C LEU A 91 -6.81 9.03 -13.07
N LEU A 92 -6.21 10.05 -13.67
CA LEU A 92 -4.86 10.53 -13.36
C LEU A 92 -4.93 11.86 -12.60
N VAL A 93 -4.19 11.97 -11.50
CA VAL A 93 -4.00 13.23 -10.75
C VAL A 93 -2.51 13.56 -10.71
N THR A 94 -2.15 14.78 -11.09
CA THR A 94 -0.76 15.27 -11.10
C THR A 94 -0.57 16.58 -10.35
N SER A 95 -1.55 16.98 -9.53
CA SER A 95 -1.63 18.25 -8.82
C SER A 95 -1.66 18.06 -7.30
N ASP A 96 -1.36 19.14 -6.58
CA ASP A 96 -1.24 19.20 -5.12
C ASP A 96 -2.57 19.54 -4.44
N GLY A 97 -2.72 19.16 -3.16
CA GLY A 97 -3.86 19.57 -2.32
C GLY A 97 -5.22 19.02 -2.76
N VAL A 98 -5.26 17.95 -3.57
CA VAL A 98 -6.48 17.41 -4.15
C VAL A 98 -7.22 16.51 -3.16
N THR A 99 -8.55 16.65 -3.14
CA THR A 99 -9.45 15.68 -2.48
C THR A 99 -10.33 14.98 -3.51
N LEU A 100 -10.22 13.65 -3.56
CA LEU A 100 -11.14 12.77 -4.29
C LEU A 100 -12.05 12.06 -3.30
N ARG A 101 -13.37 12.08 -3.51
CA ARG A 101 -14.26 11.40 -2.57
C ARG A 101 -15.61 10.98 -3.16
N ASP A 102 -16.19 9.95 -2.54
CA ASP A 102 -17.60 9.57 -2.68
C ASP A 102 -18.00 9.16 -4.11
N PHE A 103 -17.15 8.39 -4.83
CA PHE A 103 -17.49 7.78 -6.12
C PHE A 103 -16.76 6.45 -6.34
N ALA A 104 -17.16 5.70 -7.35
CA ALA A 104 -16.51 4.47 -7.78
C ALA A 104 -15.88 4.62 -9.16
N VAL A 105 -14.74 3.91 -9.36
CA VAL A 105 -14.07 3.71 -10.66
C VAL A 105 -14.06 2.22 -10.97
N LEU A 106 -14.72 1.82 -12.04
CA LEU A 106 -14.89 0.42 -12.40
C LEU A 106 -14.22 0.06 -13.73
N ASP A 107 -13.61 -1.12 -13.75
CA ASP A 107 -13.12 -1.81 -14.96
C ASP A 107 -12.11 -0.99 -15.80
N ALA A 108 -11.27 -0.17 -15.17
CA ALA A 108 -10.20 0.53 -15.86
C ALA A 108 -9.23 -0.46 -16.54
N LYS A 109 -8.72 -0.11 -17.73
CA LYS A 109 -7.79 -0.99 -18.47
C LYS A 109 -6.40 -1.05 -17.85
N GLY A 110 -5.98 0.00 -17.18
CA GLY A 110 -4.75 0.07 -16.40
C GLY A 110 -5.09 0.41 -14.94
N ASP A 111 -4.32 1.29 -14.30
CA ASP A 111 -4.57 1.70 -12.93
C ASP A 111 -5.94 2.40 -12.82
N ALA A 112 -6.71 2.13 -11.77
CA ALA A 112 -8.01 2.76 -11.65
C ALA A 112 -7.88 4.25 -11.28
N ILE A 113 -7.18 4.58 -10.19
CA ILE A 113 -6.87 5.96 -9.77
C ILE A 113 -5.37 6.07 -9.52
N LYS A 114 -4.68 6.83 -10.36
CA LYS A 114 -3.25 7.09 -10.25
C LYS A 114 -2.98 8.52 -9.83
N VAL A 115 -2.09 8.69 -8.86
CA VAL A 115 -1.62 10.00 -8.39
C VAL A 115 -0.11 10.04 -8.49
N ILE A 116 0.46 11.04 -9.14
CA ILE A 116 1.92 11.14 -9.33
C ILE A 116 2.42 12.48 -8.79
N GLY A 117 3.36 12.43 -7.84
CA GLY A 117 4.12 13.59 -7.39
C GLY A 117 3.34 14.61 -6.57
N ALA A 118 2.14 14.27 -6.08
CA ALA A 118 1.31 15.20 -5.33
C ALA A 118 1.86 15.48 -3.92
N ASP A 119 1.87 16.75 -3.51
CA ASP A 119 2.03 17.18 -2.11
C ASP A 119 0.64 17.46 -1.53
N GLY A 120 0.12 16.51 -0.74
CA GLY A 120 -1.24 16.54 -0.22
C GLY A 120 -2.27 15.92 -1.17
N ILE A 121 -2.60 14.66 -0.96
CA ILE A 121 -3.70 13.96 -1.64
C ILE A 121 -4.60 13.26 -0.62
N SER A 122 -5.90 13.48 -0.71
CA SER A 122 -6.89 12.79 0.10
C SER A 122 -7.84 11.99 -0.77
N MET A 123 -7.84 10.67 -0.61
CA MET A 123 -8.77 9.73 -1.23
C MET A 123 -9.70 9.18 -0.15
N ILE A 124 -10.97 9.61 -0.17
CA ILE A 124 -11.90 9.38 0.93
C ILE A 124 -13.17 8.71 0.43
N ARG A 125 -13.52 7.55 0.96
CA ARG A 125 -14.72 6.80 0.59
C ARG A 125 -14.86 6.66 -0.92
N LEU A 126 -13.84 6.08 -1.55
CA LEU A 126 -13.81 5.72 -2.96
C LEU A 126 -13.88 4.21 -3.11
N ARG A 127 -14.33 3.73 -4.25
CA ARG A 127 -14.24 2.33 -4.64
C ARG A 127 -13.55 2.19 -5.99
N THR A 128 -12.60 1.25 -6.06
CA THR A 128 -12.02 0.77 -7.32
C THR A 128 -12.31 -0.72 -7.45
N GLU A 129 -12.82 -1.14 -8.61
CA GLU A 129 -13.23 -2.54 -8.78
C GLU A 129 -13.11 -3.00 -10.24
N TRP A 130 -12.61 -4.22 -10.43
CA TRP A 130 -12.72 -4.98 -11.66
C TRP A 130 -13.85 -6.00 -11.49
N THR A 131 -15.01 -5.69 -12.08
CA THR A 131 -16.27 -6.43 -11.87
C THR A 131 -16.24 -7.85 -12.41
N GLY A 132 -15.29 -8.16 -13.30
CA GLY A 132 -15.06 -9.50 -13.83
C GLY A 132 -14.37 -10.47 -12.85
N GLY A 133 -14.05 -10.04 -11.63
CA GLY A 133 -13.29 -10.80 -10.62
C GLY A 133 -11.79 -10.85 -10.91
N PRO A 134 -11.00 -11.60 -10.09
CA PRO A 134 -9.55 -11.71 -10.21
C PRO A 134 -9.10 -12.24 -11.57
N LYS A 135 -8.27 -11.48 -12.29
CA LYS A 135 -7.68 -11.85 -13.59
C LYS A 135 -6.39 -11.10 -13.83
N GLU A 136 -5.39 -11.75 -14.44
CA GLU A 136 -4.12 -11.11 -14.83
C GLU A 136 -4.30 -9.95 -15.82
N THR A 137 -5.43 -9.91 -16.52
CA THR A 137 -5.77 -8.83 -17.48
C THR A 137 -6.42 -7.61 -16.86
N ASN A 138 -6.67 -7.64 -15.55
CA ASN A 138 -7.14 -6.47 -14.82
C ASN A 138 -6.01 -5.43 -14.73
N GLY A 139 -6.36 -4.18 -14.48
CA GLY A 139 -5.35 -3.16 -14.20
C GLY A 139 -4.54 -3.48 -12.95
N ALA A 140 -3.32 -2.95 -12.89
CA ALA A 140 -2.38 -3.30 -11.84
C ALA A 140 -2.84 -2.77 -10.46
N TYR A 141 -3.21 -1.51 -10.39
CA TYR A 141 -3.46 -0.84 -9.11
C TYR A 141 -4.86 -0.24 -9.01
N GLY A 142 -5.51 -0.47 -7.87
CA GLY A 142 -6.76 0.21 -7.55
C GLY A 142 -6.51 1.68 -7.18
N PHE A 143 -5.86 1.93 -6.06
CA PHE A 143 -5.36 3.24 -5.63
C PHE A 143 -3.85 3.25 -5.76
N TYR A 144 -3.30 4.20 -6.53
CA TYR A 144 -1.88 4.24 -6.87
C TYR A 144 -1.25 5.63 -6.68
N PRO A 145 -1.12 6.14 -5.45
CA PRO A 145 -0.24 7.28 -5.20
C PRO A 145 1.23 6.84 -5.23
N VAL A 146 2.02 7.52 -6.05
CA VAL A 146 3.45 7.29 -6.23
C VAL A 146 4.21 8.61 -6.25
N GLU A 147 5.44 8.63 -5.69
CA GLU A 147 6.27 9.83 -5.58
C GLU A 147 5.55 11.01 -4.90
N SER A 148 4.62 10.70 -3.99
CA SER A 148 3.71 11.66 -3.37
C SER A 148 4.03 11.88 -1.89
N LYS A 149 3.48 12.93 -1.32
CA LYS A 149 3.67 13.29 0.08
C LYS A 149 2.35 13.68 0.73
N ASP A 150 2.24 13.50 2.06
CA ASP A 150 1.02 13.76 2.81
C ASP A 150 -0.21 13.06 2.17
N VAL A 151 -0.13 11.72 2.08
CA VAL A 151 -1.11 10.85 1.43
C VAL A 151 -2.13 10.32 2.44
N LEU A 152 -3.41 10.59 2.22
CA LEU A 152 -4.51 10.04 3.00
C LEU A 152 -5.38 9.11 2.13
N ILE A 153 -5.55 7.85 2.56
CA ILE A 153 -6.54 6.91 2.03
C ILE A 153 -7.44 6.49 3.19
N ASP A 154 -8.71 6.91 3.18
CA ASP A 154 -9.63 6.71 4.29
C ASP A 154 -11.00 6.18 3.84
N GLY A 155 -11.38 5.00 4.33
CA GLY A 155 -12.68 4.41 4.05
C GLY A 155 -12.87 3.96 2.60
N CYS A 156 -11.77 3.62 1.91
CA CYS A 156 -11.79 3.19 0.51
C CYS A 156 -11.96 1.67 0.36
N VAL A 157 -12.44 1.25 -0.81
CA VAL A 157 -12.65 -0.16 -1.17
C VAL A 157 -11.90 -0.47 -2.47
N ALA A 158 -11.03 -1.49 -2.46
CA ALA A 158 -10.25 -1.92 -3.62
C ALA A 158 -10.48 -3.41 -3.92
N ILE A 159 -10.93 -3.73 -5.13
CA ILE A 159 -11.31 -5.09 -5.51
C ILE A 159 -10.76 -5.48 -6.89
N GLY A 160 -10.03 -6.58 -6.96
CA GLY A 160 -9.70 -7.26 -8.20
C GLY A 160 -8.47 -6.74 -8.94
N ALA A 161 -7.60 -5.94 -8.31
CA ALA A 161 -6.35 -5.46 -8.90
C ALA A 161 -5.36 -6.60 -9.12
N SER A 162 -4.70 -6.63 -10.30
CA SER A 162 -3.76 -7.68 -10.66
C SER A 162 -2.35 -7.53 -10.07
N ASP A 163 -2.15 -6.45 -9.31
CA ASP A 163 -0.96 -6.19 -8.51
C ASP A 163 -1.41 -5.80 -7.10
N ALA A 164 -1.73 -4.54 -6.80
CA ALA A 164 -2.20 -4.17 -5.47
C ALA A 164 -3.51 -3.39 -5.48
N GLY A 165 -4.42 -3.73 -4.57
CA GLY A 165 -5.67 -3.00 -4.38
C GLY A 165 -5.41 -1.56 -3.92
N ILE A 166 -4.59 -1.40 -2.88
CA ILE A 166 -4.12 -0.11 -2.37
C ILE A 166 -2.59 -0.17 -2.38
N TYR A 167 -1.97 0.58 -3.28
CA TYR A 167 -0.53 0.74 -3.36
C TYR A 167 -0.13 2.16 -3.02
N VAL A 168 0.89 2.32 -2.18
CA VAL A 168 1.55 3.61 -1.95
C VAL A 168 3.04 3.40 -2.08
N GLY A 169 3.62 3.93 -3.14
CA GLY A 169 5.05 3.73 -3.43
C GLY A 169 5.85 5.01 -3.50
N GLN A 170 7.13 4.94 -3.07
CA GLN A 170 8.10 6.01 -3.16
C GLN A 170 7.59 7.34 -2.59
N SER A 171 6.77 7.25 -1.54
CA SER A 171 6.00 8.35 -0.97
C SER A 171 6.38 8.59 0.50
N GLN A 172 5.87 9.68 1.09
CA GLN A 172 6.19 10.09 2.47
C GLN A 172 4.96 10.61 3.20
N ASN A 173 4.90 10.40 4.53
CA ASN A 173 3.80 10.81 5.39
C ASN A 173 2.48 10.22 4.89
N ILE A 174 2.26 8.94 5.16
CA ILE A 174 1.18 8.17 4.57
C ILE A 174 0.24 7.70 5.66
N ILE A 175 -1.05 7.83 5.45
CA ILE A 175 -2.09 7.23 6.28
C ILE A 175 -3.04 6.43 5.40
N VAL A 176 -3.11 5.11 5.64
CA VAL A 176 -4.10 4.20 5.03
C VAL A 176 -4.96 3.63 6.15
N LYS A 177 -6.24 3.98 6.18
CA LYS A 177 -7.11 3.57 7.29
C LYS A 177 -8.55 3.28 6.87
N ASN A 178 -9.28 2.54 7.74
CA ASN A 178 -10.70 2.24 7.60
C ASN A 178 -11.08 1.64 6.22
N SER A 179 -10.12 1.08 5.49
CA SER A 179 -10.27 0.66 4.10
C SER A 179 -10.40 -0.85 3.98
N ILE A 180 -10.95 -1.30 2.86
CA ILE A 180 -11.17 -2.70 2.55
C ILE A 180 -10.45 -3.03 1.24
N ALA A 181 -9.57 -4.03 1.28
CA ALA A 181 -8.90 -4.57 0.09
C ALA A 181 -9.20 -6.07 -0.03
N GLN A 182 -9.87 -6.46 -1.12
CA GLN A 182 -10.32 -7.84 -1.31
C GLN A 182 -10.12 -8.31 -2.75
N TYR A 183 -9.80 -9.60 -2.91
CA TYR A 183 -9.65 -10.24 -4.22
C TYR A 183 -8.59 -9.61 -5.13
N ASN A 184 -7.56 -8.99 -4.53
CA ASN A 184 -6.39 -8.47 -5.22
C ASN A 184 -5.22 -9.47 -5.11
N VAL A 185 -4.14 -9.25 -5.82
CA VAL A 185 -2.89 -9.97 -5.52
C VAL A 185 -2.33 -9.45 -4.20
N ALA A 186 -1.88 -8.23 -4.10
CA ALA A 186 -1.62 -7.59 -2.81
C ALA A 186 -2.86 -6.80 -2.35
N GLY A 187 -3.28 -6.96 -1.11
CA GLY A 187 -4.39 -6.18 -0.58
C GLY A 187 -3.98 -4.72 -0.39
N ILE A 188 -3.02 -4.48 0.48
CA ILE A 188 -2.41 -3.17 0.76
C ILE A 188 -0.90 -3.32 0.64
N GLU A 189 -0.26 -2.42 -0.10
CA GLU A 189 1.19 -2.42 -0.30
C GLU A 189 1.78 -1.04 -0.02
N ILE A 190 2.80 -1.02 0.84
CA ILE A 190 3.62 0.15 1.12
C ILE A 190 5.02 -0.17 0.61
N GLU A 191 5.44 0.48 -0.47
CA GLU A 191 6.70 0.16 -1.15
C GLU A 191 7.64 1.36 -1.17
N ASN A 192 8.92 1.15 -0.80
CA ASN A 192 9.96 2.19 -0.84
C ASN A 192 9.52 3.52 -0.22
N SER A 193 8.73 3.49 0.83
CA SER A 193 8.05 4.66 1.39
C SER A 193 8.51 4.97 2.82
N TYR A 194 8.35 6.22 3.25
CA TYR A 194 8.78 6.70 4.54
C TYR A 194 7.60 7.21 5.36
N TYR A 195 7.56 6.84 6.66
CA TYR A 195 6.54 7.30 7.61
C TYR A 195 5.12 6.95 7.15
N ALA A 196 4.75 5.68 7.30
CA ALA A 196 3.42 5.21 6.96
C ALA A 196 2.68 4.61 8.17
N ASP A 197 1.44 5.01 8.37
CA ASP A 197 0.49 4.41 9.31
C ASP A 197 -0.60 3.67 8.53
N VAL A 198 -0.63 2.34 8.67
CA VAL A 198 -1.62 1.46 8.05
C VAL A 198 -2.46 0.84 9.15
N PHE A 199 -3.71 1.28 9.32
CA PHE A 199 -4.49 0.84 10.48
C PHE A 199 -6.02 0.81 10.26
N ASP A 200 -6.69 0.00 11.09
CA ASP A 200 -8.14 -0.19 11.05
C ASP A 200 -8.66 -0.67 9.67
N ASN A 201 -7.81 -1.36 8.88
CA ASN A 201 -8.16 -1.87 7.57
C ASN A 201 -8.55 -3.36 7.63
N LEU A 202 -9.29 -3.80 6.60
CA LEU A 202 -9.56 -5.19 6.30
C LEU A 202 -8.85 -5.57 4.99
N ALA A 203 -7.85 -6.44 5.07
CA ALA A 203 -7.23 -7.11 3.92
C ALA A 203 -7.60 -8.59 3.95
N SER A 204 -8.53 -9.00 3.10
CA SER A 204 -9.04 -10.38 3.10
C SER A 204 -9.34 -10.87 1.69
N HIS A 205 -9.23 -12.18 1.49
CA HIS A 205 -9.44 -12.79 0.18
C HIS A 205 -8.51 -12.23 -0.91
N ASN A 206 -7.32 -11.75 -0.54
CA ASN A 206 -6.25 -11.43 -1.48
C ASN A 206 -5.30 -12.63 -1.60
N THR A 207 -4.30 -12.56 -2.45
CA THR A 207 -3.18 -13.52 -2.42
C THR A 207 -2.31 -13.25 -1.19
N GLY A 208 -1.86 -12.00 -1.01
CA GLY A 208 -1.22 -11.48 0.19
C GLY A 208 -2.01 -10.31 0.78
N GLY A 209 -2.10 -10.24 2.12
CA GLY A 209 -2.95 -9.24 2.80
C GLY A 209 -2.31 -7.85 2.82
N ILE A 210 -1.22 -7.68 3.59
CA ILE A 210 -0.52 -6.40 3.75
C ILE A 210 0.97 -6.62 3.47
N LEU A 211 1.53 -5.87 2.52
CA LEU A 211 2.91 -5.96 2.08
C LEU A 211 3.65 -4.67 2.43
N VAL A 212 4.84 -4.80 3.02
CA VAL A 212 5.74 -3.68 3.32
C VAL A 212 7.08 -3.98 2.68
N PHE A 213 7.30 -3.42 1.50
CA PHE A 213 8.44 -3.75 0.64
C PHE A 213 9.43 -2.60 0.52
N ASP A 214 10.69 -2.95 0.31
CA ASP A 214 11.72 -2.09 -0.25
C ASP A 214 12.40 -2.81 -1.41
N LEU A 215 12.40 -2.20 -2.58
CA LEU A 215 12.91 -2.78 -3.82
C LEU A 215 14.08 -1.97 -4.36
N PRO A 216 15.04 -2.63 -5.06
CA PRO A 216 16.15 -1.92 -5.70
C PRO A 216 15.73 -1.14 -6.95
N ASP A 217 16.66 -0.34 -7.47
CA ASP A 217 16.57 0.34 -8.76
C ASP A 217 15.40 1.34 -8.89
N LEU A 218 14.85 1.80 -7.75
CA LEU A 218 13.81 2.82 -7.71
C LEU A 218 14.38 4.19 -7.28
N PRO A 219 13.76 5.31 -7.69
CA PRO A 219 14.21 6.66 -7.31
C PRO A 219 14.28 6.89 -5.80
N GLN A 220 13.31 6.38 -5.04
CA GLN A 220 13.32 6.37 -3.58
C GLN A 220 13.61 4.96 -3.08
N GLN A 221 14.56 4.82 -2.18
CA GLN A 221 14.98 3.55 -1.58
C GLN A 221 15.11 3.67 -0.07
N GLY A 222 15.24 2.52 0.60
CA GLY A 222 15.39 2.45 2.04
C GLY A 222 14.09 2.76 2.76
N GLY A 223 13.00 2.11 2.39
CA GLY A 223 11.70 2.20 3.04
C GLY A 223 11.82 2.02 4.55
N HIS A 224 11.16 2.91 5.33
CA HIS A 224 11.29 2.88 6.78
C HIS A 224 10.16 3.60 7.52
N HIS A 225 10.08 3.35 8.85
CA HIS A 225 9.10 3.95 9.75
C HIS A 225 7.66 3.64 9.32
N VAL A 226 7.37 2.35 9.13
CA VAL A 226 6.03 1.85 8.78
C VAL A 226 5.40 1.21 10.00
N ARG A 227 4.21 1.69 10.39
CA ARG A 227 3.40 1.10 11.46
C ARG A 227 2.17 0.42 10.87
N VAL A 228 2.01 -0.88 11.14
CA VAL A 228 0.87 -1.70 10.70
C VAL A 228 0.12 -2.14 11.96
N PHE A 229 -1.06 -1.56 12.22
CA PHE A 229 -1.72 -1.81 13.49
C PHE A 229 -3.25 -1.78 13.43
N ARG A 230 -3.90 -2.55 14.28
CA ARG A 230 -5.36 -2.71 14.35
C ARG A 230 -6.00 -3.12 13.02
N ASN A 231 -5.25 -3.77 12.13
CA ASN A 231 -5.80 -4.31 10.90
C ASN A 231 -6.31 -5.74 11.10
N LYS A 232 -7.09 -6.18 10.13
CA LYS A 232 -7.46 -7.58 9.93
C LYS A 232 -6.83 -8.07 8.63
N ALA A 233 -5.74 -8.83 8.72
CA ALA A 233 -5.12 -9.53 7.59
C ALA A 233 -5.54 -11.01 7.64
N ILE A 234 -6.69 -11.30 7.07
CA ILE A 234 -7.39 -12.57 7.34
C ILE A 234 -7.88 -13.25 6.07
N ASN A 235 -7.82 -14.60 6.05
CA ASN A 235 -8.39 -15.40 4.97
C ASN A 235 -7.92 -14.95 3.58
N ASN A 236 -6.63 -14.69 3.41
CA ASN A 236 -6.07 -14.34 2.11
C ASN A 236 -5.87 -15.64 1.32
N ASP A 237 -6.81 -15.98 0.47
CA ASP A 237 -6.99 -17.29 -0.16
C ASP A 237 -7.18 -17.25 -1.68
N THR A 238 -7.04 -16.07 -2.30
CA THR A 238 -7.11 -15.91 -3.75
C THR A 238 -5.80 -16.39 -4.39
N ASP A 239 -5.89 -17.26 -5.40
CA ASP A 239 -4.74 -17.69 -6.18
C ASP A 239 -4.02 -16.48 -6.79
N ASN A 240 -2.70 -16.53 -6.85
CA ASN A 240 -1.92 -15.43 -7.44
C ASN A 240 -2.24 -15.31 -8.94
N PHE A 241 -2.68 -14.14 -9.35
CA PHE A 241 -3.04 -13.83 -10.74
C PHE A 241 -2.28 -12.62 -11.29
N ALA A 242 -1.15 -12.27 -10.65
CA ALA A 242 -0.27 -11.22 -11.17
C ALA A 242 0.25 -11.59 -12.57
N PRO A 243 0.41 -10.61 -13.46
CA PRO A 243 1.10 -10.82 -14.72
C PRO A 243 2.53 -11.33 -14.52
N GLU A 244 2.99 -12.20 -15.42
CA GLU A 244 4.34 -12.75 -15.37
C GLU A 244 5.40 -11.65 -15.32
N GLY A 245 6.33 -11.75 -14.38
CA GLY A 245 7.43 -10.81 -14.17
C GLY A 245 7.17 -9.70 -13.14
N ASN A 246 5.96 -9.58 -12.62
CA ASN A 246 5.71 -8.69 -11.48
C ASN A 246 6.25 -9.31 -10.20
N ILE A 247 6.86 -8.49 -9.32
CA ILE A 247 7.43 -8.98 -8.06
C ILE A 247 6.37 -9.59 -7.13
N VAL A 248 5.16 -9.04 -7.12
CA VAL A 248 4.04 -9.59 -6.34
C VAL A 248 3.58 -10.96 -6.85
N GLY A 249 3.99 -11.36 -8.06
CA GLY A 249 3.80 -12.71 -8.61
C GLY A 249 4.51 -13.81 -7.79
N GLU A 250 5.52 -13.43 -7.01
CA GLU A 250 6.25 -14.34 -6.12
C GLU A 250 5.60 -14.48 -4.72
N VAL A 251 4.58 -13.67 -4.40
CA VAL A 251 3.87 -13.73 -3.13
C VAL A 251 3.00 -14.99 -3.10
N PRO A 252 3.23 -15.92 -2.15
CA PRO A 252 2.43 -17.12 -2.04
C PRO A 252 0.98 -16.79 -1.62
N ARG A 253 0.02 -17.46 -2.21
CA ARG A 253 -1.37 -17.44 -1.74
C ARG A 253 -1.42 -17.83 -0.25
N GLY A 254 -2.20 -17.09 0.51
CA GLY A 254 -2.32 -17.36 1.94
C GLY A 254 -1.22 -16.71 2.78
N THR A 255 -0.68 -15.59 2.33
CA THR A 255 0.20 -14.73 3.13
C THR A 255 -0.62 -13.63 3.81
N GLY A 256 -0.51 -13.52 5.13
CA GLY A 256 -1.22 -12.48 5.88
C GLY A 256 -0.51 -11.12 5.79
N ILE A 257 0.68 -11.03 6.36
CA ILE A 257 1.55 -9.84 6.29
C ILE A 257 2.94 -10.28 5.84
N ILE A 258 3.56 -9.52 4.96
CA ILE A 258 4.96 -9.73 4.56
C ILE A 258 5.75 -8.43 4.66
N ILE A 259 6.93 -8.50 5.29
CA ILE A 259 7.91 -7.41 5.37
C ILE A 259 9.13 -7.86 4.59
N GLN A 260 9.47 -7.16 3.51
CA GLN A 260 10.64 -7.47 2.68
C GLN A 260 11.60 -6.30 2.63
N ALA A 261 12.84 -6.52 3.05
CA ALA A 261 13.96 -5.58 2.95
C ALA A 261 13.73 -4.19 3.59
N ASN A 262 12.59 -3.95 4.21
CA ASN A 262 12.21 -2.67 4.83
C ASN A 262 12.83 -2.53 6.23
N SER A 263 12.90 -1.33 6.76
CA SER A 263 13.49 -1.04 8.07
C SER A 263 12.55 -0.25 8.99
N ASP A 264 12.77 -0.35 10.32
CA ASP A 264 11.93 0.35 11.29
C ASP A 264 10.42 0.09 11.04
N VAL A 265 10.01 -1.18 11.07
CA VAL A 265 8.61 -1.59 10.90
C VAL A 265 8.05 -2.08 12.22
N GLU A 266 6.90 -1.54 12.62
CA GLU A 266 6.19 -1.91 13.83
C GLU A 266 4.83 -2.52 13.48
N VAL A 267 4.63 -3.82 13.79
CA VAL A 267 3.39 -4.56 13.55
C VAL A 267 2.74 -4.90 14.88
N PHE A 268 1.60 -4.28 15.17
CA PHE A 268 1.00 -4.43 16.50
C PHE A 268 -0.54 -4.32 16.51
N ASP A 269 -1.15 -4.95 17.50
CA ASP A 269 -2.60 -4.95 17.73
C ASP A 269 -3.43 -5.43 16.52
N ASN A 270 -2.86 -6.22 15.60
CA ASN A 270 -3.57 -6.77 14.45
C ASN A 270 -4.23 -8.11 14.75
N ASP A 271 -5.27 -8.44 13.99
CA ASP A 271 -5.85 -9.77 13.85
C ASP A 271 -5.28 -10.43 12.59
N ILE A 272 -4.53 -11.52 12.74
CA ILE A 272 -3.84 -12.19 11.62
C ILE A 272 -4.15 -13.69 11.70
N TYR A 273 -5.03 -14.17 10.81
CA TYR A 273 -5.43 -15.58 10.82
C TYR A 273 -6.12 -16.00 9.51
N GLY A 274 -6.30 -17.32 9.35
CA GLY A 274 -6.96 -17.89 8.18
C GLY A 274 -6.10 -17.81 6.91
N ASN A 275 -4.80 -17.55 7.05
CA ASN A 275 -3.87 -17.45 5.93
C ASN A 275 -3.21 -18.82 5.72
N GLY A 276 -3.46 -19.43 4.56
CA GLY A 276 -3.11 -20.83 4.31
C GLY A 276 -1.61 -21.12 4.31
N THR A 277 -0.76 -20.16 3.96
CA THR A 277 0.69 -20.33 3.90
C THR A 277 1.39 -19.82 5.17
N VAL A 278 1.23 -18.55 5.51
CA VAL A 278 1.88 -17.97 6.69
C VAL A 278 1.15 -16.71 7.15
N ASN A 279 0.99 -16.55 8.46
CA ASN A 279 0.33 -15.35 8.99
C ASN A 279 1.19 -14.10 8.87
N LEU A 280 2.50 -14.18 9.19
CA LEU A 280 3.44 -13.08 9.05
C LEU A 280 4.81 -13.59 8.63
N SER A 281 5.41 -12.99 7.60
CA SER A 281 6.78 -13.29 7.18
C SER A 281 7.67 -12.06 7.11
N ILE A 282 8.94 -12.23 7.45
CA ILE A 282 10.01 -11.23 7.37
C ILE A 282 11.09 -11.82 6.49
N VAL A 283 11.37 -11.20 5.37
CA VAL A 283 12.26 -11.78 4.36
C VAL A 283 13.22 -10.75 3.77
N THR A 284 14.38 -11.25 3.43
CA THR A 284 15.39 -10.53 2.64
C THR A 284 14.94 -10.49 1.17
N TYR A 285 15.26 -9.42 0.45
CA TYR A 285 15.14 -9.42 -1.00
C TYR A 285 16.15 -10.39 -1.60
N GLY A 286 15.67 -11.46 -2.21
CA GLY A 286 16.47 -12.64 -2.57
C GLY A 286 17.08 -12.62 -3.98
N TYR A 287 16.83 -11.57 -4.79
CA TYR A 287 17.32 -11.50 -6.15
C TYR A 287 18.61 -10.71 -6.27
N GLU A 288 19.42 -11.03 -7.30
CA GLU A 288 20.60 -10.24 -7.62
C GLU A 288 20.22 -8.86 -8.14
N THR A 289 20.92 -7.83 -7.70
CA THR A 289 20.77 -6.47 -8.19
C THR A 289 22.13 -5.81 -8.36
N ASP A 290 22.26 -4.95 -9.36
CA ASP A 290 23.46 -4.12 -9.59
C ASP A 290 23.44 -2.81 -8.75
N ASP A 291 22.40 -2.58 -7.95
CA ASP A 291 22.26 -1.41 -7.10
C ASP A 291 23.14 -1.51 -5.85
N GLU A 292 24.32 -0.89 -5.90
CA GLU A 292 25.29 -0.91 -4.80
C GLU A 292 24.79 -0.19 -3.51
N ASN A 293 23.76 0.61 -3.58
CA ASN A 293 23.22 1.36 -2.45
C ASN A 293 22.06 0.63 -1.76
N TYR A 294 21.51 -0.39 -2.39
CA TYR A 294 20.37 -1.12 -1.88
C TYR A 294 20.73 -2.02 -0.70
N ASN A 295 19.90 -1.99 0.34
CA ASN A 295 20.01 -2.91 1.46
C ASN A 295 18.91 -3.96 1.39
N PRO A 296 19.22 -5.21 1.03
CA PRO A 296 18.21 -6.26 0.89
C PRO A 296 17.71 -6.84 2.24
N HIS A 297 18.29 -6.45 3.36
CA HIS A 297 18.01 -7.08 4.66
C HIS A 297 17.02 -6.23 5.48
N PRO A 298 15.92 -6.82 5.96
CA PRO A 298 15.05 -6.16 6.93
C PRO A 298 15.77 -5.94 8.25
N LYS A 299 15.50 -4.81 8.92
CA LYS A 299 16.11 -4.48 10.21
C LYS A 299 15.19 -3.64 11.08
N SER A 300 15.41 -3.66 12.40
CA SER A 300 14.59 -2.91 13.36
C SER A 300 13.09 -3.26 13.25
N ILE A 301 12.77 -4.54 13.14
CA ILE A 301 11.38 -5.00 13.01
C ILE A 301 10.84 -5.32 14.42
N GLN A 302 9.66 -4.81 14.72
CA GLN A 302 8.99 -5.02 16.01
C GLN A 302 7.60 -5.61 15.81
N ILE A 303 7.34 -6.79 16.37
CA ILE A 303 6.07 -7.51 16.25
C ILE A 303 5.51 -7.72 17.66
N HIS A 304 4.43 -7.04 18.01
CA HIS A 304 3.92 -7.18 19.36
C HIS A 304 2.40 -6.99 19.49
N ASN A 305 1.83 -7.57 20.52
CA ASN A 305 0.41 -7.48 20.86
C ASN A 305 -0.55 -7.91 19.73
N ASN A 306 -0.09 -8.66 18.72
CA ASN A 306 -0.97 -9.17 17.68
C ASN A 306 -1.72 -10.40 18.17
N ARG A 307 -2.87 -10.64 17.58
CA ARG A 307 -3.64 -11.85 17.77
C ARG A 307 -3.49 -12.73 16.54
N PHE A 308 -2.73 -13.80 16.67
CA PHE A 308 -2.62 -14.85 15.68
C PHE A 308 -3.70 -15.90 15.90
N GLY A 309 -4.18 -16.49 14.81
CA GLY A 309 -5.08 -17.64 14.82
C GLY A 309 -4.66 -18.64 13.75
N ASP A 310 -5.54 -19.54 13.34
CA ASP A 310 -5.20 -20.61 12.40
C ASP A 310 -4.46 -20.06 11.18
N GLY A 311 -3.29 -20.65 10.87
CA GLY A 311 -2.44 -20.31 9.73
C GLY A 311 -1.63 -21.52 9.25
N GLY A 312 -1.06 -21.46 8.06
CA GLY A 312 -0.17 -22.49 7.55
C GLY A 312 -0.84 -23.83 7.22
N PHE A 313 -2.14 -23.88 7.11
CA PHE A 313 -2.91 -25.12 6.92
C PHE A 313 -3.06 -25.56 5.45
N ASP A 314 -2.77 -24.68 4.50
CA ASP A 314 -2.83 -24.92 3.04
C ASP A 314 -1.73 -24.12 2.33
N PRO A 315 -0.43 -24.45 2.55
CA PRO A 315 0.69 -23.70 2.02
C PRO A 315 0.80 -23.81 0.50
N ASP A 316 0.92 -22.68 -0.15
CA ASP A 316 1.09 -22.58 -1.61
C ASP A 316 2.55 -22.82 -2.01
N VAL A 317 2.91 -24.09 -2.08
CA VAL A 317 4.28 -24.50 -2.46
C VAL A 317 4.55 -24.42 -3.97
N GLY A 318 3.57 -24.00 -4.74
CA GLY A 318 3.65 -23.88 -6.20
C GLY A 318 3.97 -22.47 -6.71
N THR A 319 3.76 -21.46 -5.87
CA THR A 319 4.01 -20.05 -6.21
C THR A 319 5.28 -19.56 -5.50
N GLY A 320 6.27 -19.12 -6.27
CA GLY A 320 7.55 -18.66 -5.74
C GLY A 320 8.34 -19.71 -4.99
N GLU A 321 9.56 -19.39 -4.58
CA GLU A 321 10.43 -20.31 -3.85
C GLU A 321 10.21 -20.29 -2.32
N LEU A 322 9.72 -19.16 -1.80
CA LEU A 322 9.63 -18.93 -0.35
C LEU A 322 8.76 -19.98 0.36
N ALA A 323 7.55 -20.20 -0.12
CA ALA A 323 6.61 -21.13 0.52
C ALA A 323 7.10 -22.58 0.43
N ALA A 324 7.70 -22.97 -0.70
CA ALA A 324 8.26 -24.31 -0.88
C ALA A 324 9.44 -24.58 0.09
N ILE A 325 10.35 -23.62 0.19
CA ILE A 325 11.50 -23.70 1.14
C ILE A 325 10.98 -23.73 2.57
N LEU A 326 10.06 -22.86 2.93
CA LEU A 326 9.50 -22.81 4.27
C LEU A 326 8.77 -24.12 4.63
N PHE A 327 7.98 -24.68 3.70
CA PHE A 327 7.30 -25.95 3.90
C PHE A 327 8.28 -27.12 4.12
N GLU A 328 9.34 -27.20 3.31
CA GLU A 328 10.37 -28.24 3.45
C GLU A 328 11.10 -28.11 4.80
N LEU A 329 11.54 -26.89 5.14
CA LEU A 329 12.31 -26.63 6.36
C LEU A 329 11.47 -26.76 7.62
N SER A 330 10.20 -26.40 7.59
CA SER A 330 9.28 -26.56 8.70
C SER A 330 8.87 -28.02 8.94
N GLY A 331 9.11 -28.89 7.97
CA GLY A 331 8.60 -30.27 7.99
C GLY A 331 7.06 -30.33 7.84
N GLY A 332 6.47 -29.29 7.26
CA GLY A 332 5.02 -29.13 7.09
C GLY A 332 4.30 -28.51 8.29
N ASP A 333 5.01 -28.17 9.37
CA ASP A 333 4.49 -27.46 10.54
C ASP A 333 4.79 -25.97 10.40
N MET A 334 3.95 -25.29 9.60
CA MET A 334 4.13 -23.88 9.23
C MET A 334 3.95 -22.96 10.45
N PRO A 335 4.82 -21.95 10.63
CA PRO A 335 4.72 -21.03 11.77
C PRO A 335 3.69 -19.93 11.54
N ASP A 336 3.28 -19.28 12.64
CA ASP A 336 2.54 -18.01 12.56
C ASP A 336 3.45 -16.86 12.11
N ILE A 337 4.70 -16.84 12.64
CA ILE A 337 5.70 -15.84 12.32
C ILE A 337 6.93 -16.54 11.74
N PHE A 338 7.29 -16.17 10.54
CA PHE A 338 8.51 -16.63 9.88
C PHE A 338 9.50 -15.48 9.70
N TRP A 339 10.77 -15.73 9.98
CA TRP A 339 11.89 -14.88 9.58
C TRP A 339 12.96 -15.71 8.89
N ASP A 340 13.41 -15.28 7.71
CA ASP A 340 14.44 -16.00 6.97
C ASP A 340 15.83 -16.01 7.67
N GLY A 341 16.03 -15.15 8.67
CA GLY A 341 17.26 -15.09 9.46
C GLY A 341 18.48 -14.60 8.69
N ILE A 342 18.32 -14.13 7.47
CA ILE A 342 19.41 -13.69 6.62
C ILE A 342 19.87 -12.29 7.04
N LEU A 343 21.12 -12.19 7.45
CA LEU A 343 21.77 -10.97 7.93
C LEU A 343 22.99 -10.63 7.07
N PRO A 344 23.41 -9.36 7.03
CA PRO A 344 24.70 -8.97 6.44
C PRO A 344 25.85 -9.74 7.07
N MET A 345 26.87 -10.12 6.29
CA MET A 345 27.98 -10.95 6.73
C MET A 345 28.71 -10.39 7.96
N ASN A 346 28.85 -9.08 8.07
CA ASN A 346 29.46 -8.44 9.25
C ASN A 346 28.60 -8.64 10.52
N GLN A 347 27.27 -8.66 10.41
CA GLN A 347 26.38 -8.92 11.54
C GLN A 347 26.36 -10.39 11.94
N ILE A 348 26.50 -11.29 10.98
CA ILE A 348 26.68 -12.73 11.26
C ILE A 348 27.97 -12.97 12.07
N LEU A 349 29.05 -12.27 11.76
CA LEU A 349 30.36 -12.47 12.38
C LEU A 349 30.53 -11.72 13.71
N PHE A 350 29.96 -10.53 13.84
CA PHE A 350 30.21 -9.64 14.99
C PHE A 350 28.96 -9.36 15.83
N GLY A 351 27.82 -9.91 15.45
CA GLY A 351 26.53 -9.66 16.08
C GLY A 351 25.78 -8.47 15.47
N GLN A 352 24.48 -8.54 15.54
CA GLN A 352 23.57 -7.47 15.09
C GLN A 352 23.53 -6.34 16.13
N PRO A 353 23.59 -5.05 15.72
CA PRO A 353 23.37 -3.91 16.63
C PRO A 353 22.01 -4.02 17.34
N ASP A 354 21.96 -3.60 18.61
CA ASP A 354 20.74 -3.76 19.44
C ASP A 354 19.52 -3.01 18.90
N ASP A 355 19.72 -1.93 18.15
CA ASP A 355 18.68 -1.12 17.51
C ASP A 355 18.23 -1.67 16.16
N GLU A 356 18.95 -2.61 15.57
CA GLU A 356 18.59 -3.26 14.31
C GLU A 356 17.91 -4.62 14.49
N LYS A 357 17.85 -5.14 15.72
CA LYS A 357 17.32 -6.47 16.01
C LYS A 357 15.81 -6.57 15.75
N LEU A 358 15.41 -7.79 15.38
CA LEU A 358 14.01 -8.22 15.44
C LEU A 358 13.59 -8.33 16.91
N VAL A 359 12.44 -7.75 17.25
CA VAL A 359 11.80 -7.84 18.56
C VAL A 359 10.41 -8.44 18.41
N ILE A 360 10.13 -9.55 19.12
CA ILE A 360 8.82 -10.19 19.14
C ILE A 360 8.35 -10.24 20.60
N SER A 361 7.17 -9.68 20.91
CA SER A 361 6.69 -9.55 22.28
C SER A 361 5.16 -9.60 22.38
N ASN A 362 4.63 -10.29 23.40
CA ASN A 362 3.19 -10.29 23.72
C ASN A 362 2.25 -10.70 22.58
N ASN A 363 2.63 -11.67 21.77
CA ASN A 363 1.79 -12.18 20.67
C ASN A 363 1.03 -13.47 21.04
N GLY A 364 0.75 -13.69 22.35
CA GLY A 364 0.07 -14.88 22.83
C GLY A 364 0.88 -16.16 22.62
N ASP A 365 0.23 -17.19 22.08
CA ASP A 365 0.83 -18.48 21.81
C ASP A 365 1.34 -18.61 20.35
N ALA A 366 1.65 -17.49 19.69
CA ALA A 366 2.15 -17.48 18.32
C ALA A 366 3.39 -18.36 18.14
N THR A 367 3.36 -19.20 17.15
CA THR A 367 4.49 -20.04 16.77
C THR A 367 5.50 -19.26 15.92
N PHE A 368 6.77 -19.59 16.05
CA PHE A 368 7.86 -18.91 15.37
C PHE A 368 8.81 -19.87 14.69
N LEU A 369 9.34 -19.49 13.56
CA LEU A 369 10.43 -20.19 12.88
C LEU A 369 11.38 -19.18 12.27
N THR A 370 12.67 -19.39 12.47
CA THR A 370 13.73 -18.67 11.74
C THR A 370 14.80 -19.63 11.25
N LEU A 371 15.58 -19.18 10.28
CA LEU A 371 16.72 -19.91 9.77
C LEU A 371 18.03 -19.33 10.32
N ASN A 372 18.91 -20.21 10.76
CA ASN A 372 20.27 -19.83 11.11
C ASN A 372 21.20 -20.04 9.91
N PRO A 373 21.67 -18.96 9.25
CA PRO A 373 22.44 -19.08 8.01
C PRO A 373 23.78 -19.78 8.20
N ILE A 374 24.39 -19.73 9.40
CA ILE A 374 25.64 -20.46 9.68
C ILE A 374 25.36 -21.96 9.73
N LYS A 375 24.30 -22.37 10.41
CA LYS A 375 23.92 -23.79 10.51
C LYS A 375 23.49 -24.33 9.13
N TYR A 376 22.81 -23.52 8.31
CA TYR A 376 22.43 -23.90 6.97
C TYR A 376 23.62 -24.30 6.08
N LEU A 377 24.76 -23.64 6.24
CA LEU A 377 26.00 -23.97 5.53
C LEU A 377 26.73 -25.24 6.08
N LEU A 378 26.30 -25.77 7.22
CA LEU A 378 26.94 -26.89 7.91
C LEU A 378 26.06 -28.13 7.83
N PRO A 379 26.44 -29.18 7.05
CA PRO A 379 25.57 -30.31 6.71
C PRO A 379 25.15 -31.22 7.88
N PHE A 380 25.60 -30.94 9.08
CA PHE A 380 25.34 -31.76 10.29
C PHE A 380 24.48 -31.03 11.33
N PHE A 381 24.05 -29.81 11.05
CA PHE A 381 23.25 -29.01 11.97
C PHE A 381 21.87 -28.73 11.36
N ASP A 382 20.85 -28.74 12.20
CA ASP A 382 19.53 -28.27 11.84
C ASP A 382 19.57 -26.74 11.76
N PRO A 383 19.28 -26.12 10.59
CA PRO A 383 19.27 -24.68 10.47
C PRO A 383 18.02 -24.04 11.08
N VAL A 384 16.98 -24.81 11.40
CA VAL A 384 15.70 -24.31 11.89
C VAL A 384 15.78 -24.01 13.37
N GLU A 385 15.38 -22.80 13.75
CA GLU A 385 15.22 -22.35 15.13
C GLU A 385 13.78 -21.93 15.38
N ARG A 386 13.22 -22.35 16.54
CA ARG A 386 11.81 -22.08 16.90
C ARG A 386 11.67 -21.41 18.26
N ASP A 387 12.77 -21.03 18.91
CA ASP A 387 12.71 -20.38 20.22
C ASP A 387 12.47 -18.88 20.08
N ILE A 388 11.21 -18.49 20.14
CA ILE A 388 10.78 -17.08 20.05
C ILE A 388 11.34 -16.22 21.20
N LYS A 389 11.74 -16.84 22.32
CA LYS A 389 12.26 -16.13 23.50
C LYS A 389 13.59 -15.44 23.25
N GLU A 390 14.35 -15.90 22.28
CA GLU A 390 15.60 -15.24 21.88
C GLU A 390 15.36 -13.87 21.26
N TYR A 391 14.12 -13.62 20.80
CA TYR A 391 13.69 -12.38 20.16
C TYR A 391 12.81 -11.51 21.07
N GLU A 392 12.58 -11.94 22.33
CA GLU A 392 11.90 -11.11 23.32
C GLU A 392 12.76 -9.89 23.67
N GLY A 393 12.15 -8.71 23.64
CA GLY A 393 12.86 -7.47 23.91
C GLY A 393 11.94 -6.31 24.28
N GLN A 394 12.56 -5.17 24.55
CA GLN A 394 11.81 -3.95 24.81
C GLN A 394 11.39 -3.33 23.48
N VAL A 395 10.09 -3.20 23.29
CA VAL A 395 9.50 -2.47 22.18
C VAL A 395 9.90 -0.99 22.25
N ARG A 396 10.27 -0.41 21.12
CA ARG A 396 10.59 1.00 20.91
C ARG A 396 9.58 1.58 19.93
N PRO A 397 8.44 2.11 20.38
CA PRO A 397 7.38 2.55 19.50
C PRO A 397 7.87 3.59 18.48
N LEU A 398 7.45 3.42 17.25
CA LEU A 398 7.70 4.40 16.21
C LEU A 398 6.80 5.63 16.36
N PRO A 399 7.24 6.80 15.87
CA PRO A 399 6.41 8.01 15.92
C PRO A 399 5.16 7.86 15.05
N GLU A 400 4.07 8.46 15.49
CA GLU A 400 2.83 8.58 14.74
C GLU A 400 3.00 9.50 13.53
N VAL A 401 2.39 9.13 12.41
CA VAL A 401 2.36 9.96 11.21
C VAL A 401 1.33 11.08 11.39
N ILE A 402 1.74 12.30 11.09
CA ILE A 402 0.88 13.48 11.09
C ILE A 402 0.96 14.10 9.69
N LEU A 403 -0.18 14.19 9.03
CA LEU A 403 -0.30 14.89 7.74
C LEU A 403 -0.34 16.40 7.96
N ASN A 404 0.21 17.17 7.03
CA ASN A 404 0.27 18.63 7.11
C ASN A 404 -0.99 19.32 6.59
#